data_26471999fa270d824adcf5e331ae1a62
#
_entry.id   26471999fa270d824adcf5e331ae1a62
#
_cell.length_a   1.000
_cell.length_b   1.000
_cell.length_c   1.000
_cell.angle_alpha   90.00
_cell.angle_beta   90.00
_cell.angle_gamma   90.00
#
_symmetry.space_group_name_H-M   'P 1'
#
loop_
_entity.id
_entity.type
_entity.pdbx_description
1 polymer ?
#
loop_
_entity_poly.entity_id
_entity_poly.type
_entity_poly.pdbx_seq_one_letter_code
_entity_poly.pdbx_strand_id
1 'polypeptide(L)'
;MRGRQENGSAITSPRERVPHMHPVLTSLIGIVAILAIAFVLSTGKRRIRLRIVGAAFGLQALLAFLVLRTPWGRAAIKGMSDGVAALLSYADAGTAFLFGADNPLANTFALGALPVIVFFAALVSILYHLGVMQRIVRWVGGGIGWVTGISRVESLGAAANIFVGQSESPLVVRPYLAALSPSRLFTLMSVGMAGVAGTILAAYAGLLGNEYLPFLLAAAFMSAPGGILMAKIIMPDDGEDATPENEGEIALPRTRISAEGPAAITEGGKAHEVEVAETFEEGQRPANLIEAAAQGAQTGVKLAVAVGAMVLAFVALVAMANGLLGAAGGLFGYPDLSFQMVLGWLFAPVMFLIGVPWSEAGVAGGLFGTKIVLNEFVAFIDLGQIETLSDRSRAIVTFALCGFANFSSIAIQMAVTGGLAPNQRPVIAKLGLRALAAGSLANLMSAALAGLFLPY
;
A
#
# COMPACT_ATOMS: atom_id res chain seq x y z
N MET A 1 -27.20 -32.36 -61.67
CA MET A 1 -25.90 -31.60 -61.77
C MET A 1 -25.30 -31.50 -60.42
N ARG A 2 -24.09 -32.03 -60.28
CA ARG A 2 -23.39 -32.28 -59.02
C ARG A 2 -22.84 -30.97 -58.43
N GLY A 3 -23.21 -30.65 -57.21
CA GLY A 3 -22.60 -29.56 -56.43
C GLY A 3 -21.32 -30.03 -55.77
N ARG A 4 -20.25 -29.29 -55.97
CA ARG A 4 -18.93 -29.44 -55.40
C ARG A 4 -18.96 -28.99 -53.93
N GLN A 5 -18.64 -29.87 -53.01
CA GLN A 5 -18.25 -29.55 -51.66
C GLN A 5 -16.81 -29.03 -51.67
N GLU A 6 -16.64 -27.77 -51.28
CA GLU A 6 -15.31 -27.23 -50.93
C GLU A 6 -14.98 -27.58 -49.47
N ASN A 7 -14.01 -28.47 -49.31
CA ASN A 7 -13.37 -28.73 -48.03
C ASN A 7 -12.48 -27.54 -47.63
N GLY A 8 -13.00 -26.67 -46.76
CA GLY A 8 -12.20 -25.70 -46.04
C GLY A 8 -11.37 -26.38 -44.96
N SER A 9 -10.11 -26.65 -45.26
CA SER A 9 -9.14 -27.05 -44.26
C SER A 9 -8.90 -25.91 -43.30
N ALA A 10 -9.49 -25.98 -42.11
CA ALA A 10 -9.15 -25.12 -40.98
C ALA A 10 -7.67 -25.37 -40.61
N ILE A 11 -6.82 -24.41 -40.92
CA ILE A 11 -5.44 -24.34 -40.42
C ILE A 11 -5.55 -24.04 -38.94
N THR A 12 -5.53 -25.09 -38.11
CA THR A 12 -5.33 -24.98 -36.65
C THR A 12 -3.91 -24.50 -36.44
N SER A 13 -3.76 -23.23 -36.06
CA SER A 13 -2.51 -22.73 -35.54
C SER A 13 -2.03 -23.62 -34.38
N PRO A 14 -0.73 -23.95 -34.29
CA PRO A 14 -0.22 -24.70 -33.13
C PRO A 14 -0.40 -23.85 -31.89
N ARG A 15 -1.38 -24.18 -31.05
CA ARG A 15 -1.43 -23.66 -29.67
C ARG A 15 -0.16 -24.16 -29.02
N GLU A 16 0.81 -23.26 -28.83
CA GLU A 16 1.95 -23.50 -27.97
C GLU A 16 1.45 -24.05 -26.65
N ARG A 17 1.78 -25.27 -26.33
CA ARG A 17 1.51 -25.90 -25.04
C ARG A 17 2.43 -25.27 -24.02
N VAL A 18 2.06 -24.08 -23.53
CA VAL A 18 2.65 -23.56 -22.30
C VAL A 18 2.28 -24.59 -21.21
N PRO A 19 3.23 -25.13 -20.45
CA PRO A 19 2.93 -26.09 -19.41
C PRO A 19 1.97 -25.44 -18.42
N HIS A 20 0.75 -25.95 -18.33
CA HIS A 20 -0.24 -25.52 -17.34
C HIS A 20 0.23 -25.97 -15.95
N MET A 21 1.18 -25.23 -15.36
CA MET A 21 1.51 -25.42 -13.95
C MET A 21 0.27 -25.11 -13.12
N HIS A 22 0.00 -26.00 -12.15
CA HIS A 22 -1.15 -25.79 -11.26
C HIS A 22 -0.98 -24.44 -10.54
N PRO A 23 -1.99 -23.55 -10.53
CA PRO A 23 -1.88 -22.18 -9.97
C PRO A 23 -1.40 -22.13 -8.52
N VAL A 24 -1.72 -23.14 -7.70
CA VAL A 24 -1.17 -23.28 -6.34
C VAL A 24 0.35 -23.44 -6.35
N LEU A 25 0.87 -24.23 -7.29
CA LEU A 25 2.32 -24.47 -7.38
C LEU A 25 3.06 -23.20 -7.81
N THR A 26 2.50 -22.45 -8.78
CA THR A 26 3.09 -21.17 -9.20
C THR A 26 3.11 -20.17 -8.05
N SER A 27 2.01 -20.01 -7.30
CA SER A 27 1.95 -19.12 -6.15
C SER A 27 2.93 -19.52 -5.03
N LEU A 28 3.10 -20.82 -4.76
CA LEU A 28 4.09 -21.30 -3.79
C LEU A 28 5.53 -21.00 -4.24
N ILE A 29 5.84 -21.23 -5.51
CA ILE A 29 7.15 -20.86 -6.08
C ILE A 29 7.35 -19.34 -5.99
N GLY A 30 6.31 -18.56 -6.26
CA GLY A 30 6.34 -17.10 -6.13
C GLY A 30 6.64 -16.64 -4.70
N ILE A 31 6.01 -17.23 -3.70
CA ILE A 31 6.30 -16.95 -2.28
C ILE A 31 7.77 -17.21 -1.97
N VAL A 32 8.30 -18.37 -2.39
CA VAL A 32 9.71 -18.74 -2.19
C VAL A 32 10.64 -17.77 -2.92
N ALA A 33 10.32 -17.41 -4.17
CA ALA A 33 11.11 -16.48 -4.97
C ALA A 33 11.14 -15.07 -4.33
N ILE A 34 10.00 -14.57 -3.85
CA ILE A 34 9.91 -13.28 -3.15
C ILE A 34 10.78 -13.28 -1.88
N LEU A 35 10.70 -14.33 -1.06
CA LEU A 35 11.54 -14.47 0.13
C LEU A 35 13.02 -14.58 -0.24
N ALA A 36 13.37 -15.31 -1.31
CA ALA A 36 14.74 -15.42 -1.81
C ALA A 36 15.28 -14.06 -2.28
N ILE A 37 14.48 -13.28 -3.02
CA ILE A 37 14.87 -11.93 -3.45
C ILE A 37 15.10 -11.03 -2.22
N ALA A 38 14.19 -11.04 -1.25
CA ALA A 38 14.36 -10.29 0.00
C ALA A 38 15.65 -10.70 0.75
N PHE A 39 15.94 -12.00 0.80
CA PHE A 39 17.17 -12.53 1.40
C PHE A 39 18.44 -12.11 0.64
N VAL A 40 18.41 -12.07 -0.68
CA VAL A 40 19.53 -11.59 -1.51
C VAL A 40 19.80 -10.12 -1.23
N LEU A 41 18.75 -9.31 -1.09
CA LEU A 41 18.83 -7.87 -0.78
C LEU A 41 19.24 -7.59 0.68
N SER A 42 19.34 -8.60 1.53
CA SER A 42 19.62 -8.46 2.96
C SER A 42 21.01 -7.89 3.23
N THR A 43 21.05 -6.88 4.09
CA THR A 43 22.28 -6.24 4.60
C THR A 43 22.98 -7.05 5.69
N GLY A 44 22.26 -8.01 6.31
CA GLY A 44 22.77 -8.78 7.44
C GLY A 44 22.19 -10.19 7.51
N LYS A 45 22.44 -11.05 6.51
CA LYS A 45 21.84 -12.39 6.38
C LYS A 45 21.89 -13.26 7.64
N ARG A 46 22.97 -13.16 8.43
CA ARG A 46 23.16 -13.93 9.66
C ARG A 46 22.39 -13.36 10.87
N ARG A 47 21.91 -12.12 10.77
CA ARG A 47 21.17 -11.41 11.84
C ARG A 47 19.66 -11.55 11.68
N ILE A 48 19.18 -12.20 10.60
CA ILE A 48 17.75 -12.41 10.36
C ILE A 48 17.18 -13.27 11.50
N ARG A 49 16.22 -12.69 12.25
CA ARG A 49 15.54 -13.35 13.35
C ARG A 49 14.35 -14.14 12.81
N LEU A 50 14.52 -15.46 12.63
CA LEU A 50 13.51 -16.34 12.07
C LEU A 50 12.17 -16.29 12.84
N ARG A 51 12.20 -16.01 14.15
CA ARG A 51 11.00 -15.83 14.95
C ARG A 51 10.17 -14.63 14.47
N ILE A 52 10.78 -13.47 14.27
CA ILE A 52 10.10 -12.26 13.82
C ILE A 52 9.60 -12.43 12.39
N VAL A 53 10.46 -12.90 11.51
CA VAL A 53 10.15 -13.15 10.10
C VAL A 53 9.03 -14.20 9.96
N GLY A 54 9.14 -15.31 10.70
CA GLY A 54 8.11 -16.36 10.70
C GLY A 54 6.78 -15.89 11.27
N ALA A 55 6.79 -15.08 12.35
CA ALA A 55 5.59 -14.52 12.94
C ALA A 55 4.91 -13.49 12.01
N ALA A 56 5.68 -12.61 11.36
CA ALA A 56 5.17 -11.64 10.41
C ALA A 56 4.58 -12.32 9.16
N PHE A 57 5.29 -13.32 8.60
CA PHE A 57 4.77 -14.13 7.49
C PHE A 57 3.53 -14.91 7.90
N GLY A 58 3.56 -15.57 9.07
CA GLY A 58 2.42 -16.30 9.61
C GLY A 58 1.19 -15.41 9.82
N LEU A 59 1.38 -14.20 10.34
CA LEU A 59 0.30 -13.22 10.50
C LEU A 59 -0.27 -12.79 9.15
N GLN A 60 0.59 -12.49 8.16
CA GLN A 60 0.15 -12.12 6.81
C GLN A 60 -0.61 -13.26 6.12
N ALA A 61 -0.07 -14.49 6.19
CA ALA A 61 -0.70 -15.68 5.60
C ALA A 61 -2.01 -16.05 6.32
N LEU A 62 -2.06 -15.90 7.65
CA LEU A 62 -3.28 -16.11 8.43
C LEU A 62 -4.38 -15.13 8.02
N LEU A 63 -4.07 -13.84 7.91
CA LEU A 63 -5.01 -12.83 7.46
C LEU A 63 -5.53 -13.15 6.05
N ALA A 64 -4.64 -13.49 5.11
CA ALA A 64 -5.03 -13.92 3.77
C ALA A 64 -5.95 -15.14 3.79
N PHE A 65 -5.60 -16.17 4.56
CA PHE A 65 -6.41 -17.38 4.70
C PHE A 65 -7.78 -17.07 5.31
N LEU A 66 -7.83 -16.33 6.40
CA LEU A 66 -9.07 -15.99 7.08
C LEU A 66 -10.02 -15.22 6.16
N VAL A 67 -9.52 -14.19 5.50
CA VAL A 67 -10.33 -13.31 4.65
C VAL A 67 -10.76 -14.00 3.36
N LEU A 68 -9.88 -14.80 2.72
CA LEU A 68 -10.18 -15.33 1.40
C LEU A 68 -10.81 -16.73 1.42
N ARG A 69 -10.56 -17.53 2.48
CA ARG A 69 -11.01 -18.93 2.53
C ARG A 69 -12.11 -19.20 3.53
N THR A 70 -12.17 -18.50 4.66
CA THR A 70 -13.15 -18.82 5.70
C THR A 70 -14.46 -18.06 5.50
N PRO A 71 -15.63 -18.70 5.76
CA PRO A 71 -16.93 -18.03 5.61
C PRO A 71 -17.07 -16.83 6.56
N TRP A 72 -16.64 -16.98 7.80
CA TRP A 72 -16.73 -15.92 8.81
C TRP A 72 -15.73 -14.80 8.57
N GLY A 73 -14.52 -15.07 8.06
CA GLY A 73 -13.56 -14.04 7.66
C GLY A 73 -14.07 -13.25 6.46
N ARG A 74 -14.65 -13.92 5.47
CA ARG A 74 -15.33 -13.26 4.35
C ARG A 74 -16.52 -12.42 4.80
N ALA A 75 -17.31 -12.92 5.76
CA ALA A 75 -18.43 -12.16 6.32
C ALA A 75 -17.96 -10.92 7.09
N ALA A 76 -16.86 -11.03 7.86
CA ALA A 76 -16.28 -9.92 8.60
C ALA A 76 -15.76 -8.83 7.65
N ILE A 77 -14.95 -9.19 6.65
CA ILE A 77 -14.42 -8.22 5.69
C ILE A 77 -15.52 -7.62 4.83
N LYS A 78 -16.55 -8.42 4.48
CA LYS A 78 -17.73 -7.91 3.79
C LYS A 78 -18.50 -6.90 4.65
N GLY A 79 -18.73 -7.18 5.93
CA GLY A 79 -19.37 -6.22 6.84
C GLY A 79 -18.59 -4.91 6.99
N MET A 80 -17.25 -4.99 7.05
CA MET A 80 -16.39 -3.79 7.01
C MET A 80 -16.52 -3.06 5.68
N SER A 81 -16.52 -3.79 4.57
CA SER A 81 -16.70 -3.25 3.22
C SER A 81 -18.05 -2.55 3.06
N ASP A 82 -19.13 -3.20 3.49
CA ASP A 82 -20.47 -2.61 3.47
C ASP A 82 -20.54 -1.34 4.34
N GLY A 83 -19.83 -1.31 5.48
CA GLY A 83 -19.71 -0.12 6.32
C GLY A 83 -18.95 1.02 5.61
N VAL A 84 -17.85 0.72 4.93
CA VAL A 84 -17.11 1.72 4.14
C VAL A 84 -17.94 2.20 2.96
N ALA A 85 -18.64 1.30 2.26
CA ALA A 85 -19.54 1.66 1.15
C ALA A 85 -20.69 2.57 1.63
N ALA A 86 -21.24 2.32 2.81
CA ALA A 86 -22.23 3.20 3.42
C ALA A 86 -21.65 4.59 3.73
N LEU A 87 -20.40 4.66 4.22
CA LEU A 87 -19.71 5.94 4.41
C LEU A 87 -19.48 6.68 3.08
N LEU A 88 -19.16 5.96 2.01
CA LEU A 88 -19.02 6.53 0.67
C LEU A 88 -20.32 7.21 0.22
N SER A 89 -21.47 6.58 0.46
CA SER A 89 -22.77 7.17 0.07
C SER A 89 -23.07 8.50 0.76
N TYR A 90 -22.50 8.75 1.95
CA TYR A 90 -22.62 10.07 2.59
C TYR A 90 -21.74 11.12 1.90
N ALA A 91 -20.59 10.74 1.34
CA ALA A 91 -19.78 11.67 0.54
C ALA A 91 -20.51 12.11 -0.73
N ASP A 92 -21.31 11.23 -1.32
CA ASP A 92 -22.14 11.54 -2.51
C ASP A 92 -23.14 12.65 -2.22
N ALA A 93 -23.70 12.71 -1.02
CA ALA A 93 -24.59 13.81 -0.62
C ALA A 93 -23.89 15.18 -0.66
N GLY A 94 -22.62 15.25 -0.20
CA GLY A 94 -21.81 16.47 -0.28
C GLY A 94 -21.48 16.85 -1.73
N THR A 95 -21.14 15.86 -2.55
CA THR A 95 -20.86 16.04 -3.99
C THR A 95 -22.11 16.52 -4.73
N ALA A 96 -23.25 15.90 -4.49
CA ALA A 96 -24.53 16.31 -5.08
C ALA A 96 -24.95 17.72 -4.67
N PHE A 97 -24.69 18.11 -3.43
CA PHE A 97 -24.97 19.47 -2.96
C PHE A 97 -24.11 20.53 -3.66
N LEU A 98 -22.82 20.27 -3.86
CA LEU A 98 -21.87 21.21 -4.46
C LEU A 98 -22.00 21.30 -5.99
N PHE A 99 -22.21 20.15 -6.65
CA PHE A 99 -22.10 20.04 -8.09
C PHE A 99 -23.43 19.73 -8.80
N GLY A 100 -24.51 19.50 -8.03
CA GLY A 100 -25.83 19.11 -8.54
C GLY A 100 -26.01 17.59 -8.57
N ALA A 101 -27.18 17.12 -8.12
CA ALA A 101 -27.50 15.70 -8.03
C ALA A 101 -27.52 14.99 -9.41
N ASP A 102 -27.95 15.70 -10.47
CA ASP A 102 -28.07 15.18 -11.83
C ASP A 102 -26.88 15.57 -12.73
N ASN A 103 -25.76 15.97 -12.15
CA ASN A 103 -24.59 16.37 -12.94
C ASN A 103 -23.92 15.16 -13.57
N PRO A 104 -23.87 15.04 -14.93
CA PRO A 104 -23.24 13.91 -15.59
C PRO A 104 -21.74 13.79 -15.31
N LEU A 105 -21.09 14.89 -14.90
CA LEU A 105 -19.68 14.90 -14.51
C LEU A 105 -19.43 14.36 -13.10
N ALA A 106 -20.46 14.14 -12.27
CA ALA A 106 -20.34 13.57 -10.94
C ALA A 106 -19.69 12.15 -10.96
N ASN A 107 -19.81 11.42 -12.07
CA ASN A 107 -19.17 10.12 -12.26
C ASN A 107 -17.74 10.21 -12.81
N THR A 108 -17.19 11.42 -13.00
CA THR A 108 -15.79 11.60 -13.38
C THR A 108 -14.89 11.46 -12.17
N PHE A 109 -13.62 11.11 -12.41
CA PHE A 109 -12.61 11.07 -11.34
C PHE A 109 -12.56 12.37 -10.52
N ALA A 110 -12.61 13.52 -11.19
CA ALA A 110 -12.48 14.82 -10.53
C ALA A 110 -13.63 15.14 -9.59
N LEU A 111 -14.87 14.81 -9.96
CA LEU A 111 -16.05 15.15 -9.16
C LEU A 111 -16.64 13.96 -8.39
N GLY A 112 -16.28 12.73 -8.73
CA GLY A 112 -16.70 11.53 -8.01
C GLY A 112 -15.69 11.08 -6.94
N ALA A 113 -14.43 10.84 -7.34
CA ALA A 113 -13.45 10.25 -6.44
C ALA A 113 -12.71 11.28 -5.55
N LEU A 114 -12.35 12.47 -6.06
CA LEU A 114 -11.59 13.44 -5.28
C LEU A 114 -12.37 14.02 -4.07
N PRO A 115 -13.67 14.36 -4.16
CA PRO A 115 -14.43 14.83 -3.01
C PRO A 115 -14.55 13.81 -1.87
N VAL A 116 -14.55 12.52 -2.20
CA VAL A 116 -14.54 11.42 -1.22
C VAL A 116 -13.32 11.52 -0.29
N ILE A 117 -12.15 11.88 -0.84
CA ILE A 117 -10.92 12.08 -0.05
C ILE A 117 -11.12 13.18 1.01
N VAL A 118 -11.81 14.27 0.64
CA VAL A 118 -12.09 15.39 1.55
C VAL A 118 -12.99 14.95 2.71
N PHE A 119 -14.04 14.20 2.42
CA PHE A 119 -14.96 13.68 3.43
C PHE A 119 -14.25 12.70 4.39
N PHE A 120 -13.48 11.75 3.86
CA PHE A 120 -12.76 10.78 4.70
C PHE A 120 -11.68 11.46 5.54
N ALA A 121 -10.96 12.44 5.02
CA ALA A 121 -9.98 13.20 5.79
C ALA A 121 -10.64 13.96 6.95
N ALA A 122 -11.81 14.56 6.73
CA ALA A 122 -12.59 15.21 7.78
C ALA A 122 -13.05 14.20 8.85
N LEU A 123 -13.56 13.03 8.42
CA LEU A 123 -14.01 11.96 9.32
C LEU A 123 -12.84 11.43 10.17
N VAL A 124 -11.69 11.13 9.55
CA VAL A 124 -10.50 10.66 10.27
C VAL A 124 -10.00 11.70 11.27
N SER A 125 -10.01 13.00 10.91
CA SER A 125 -9.65 14.09 11.82
C SER A 125 -10.57 14.15 13.05
N ILE A 126 -11.88 13.98 12.87
CA ILE A 126 -12.85 13.86 13.97
C ILE A 126 -12.51 12.66 14.87
N LEU A 127 -12.23 11.48 14.28
CA LEU A 127 -11.91 10.27 15.04
C LEU A 127 -10.60 10.43 15.84
N TYR A 128 -9.62 11.17 15.30
CA TYR A 128 -8.41 11.53 16.04
C TYR A 128 -8.72 12.49 17.20
N HIS A 129 -9.54 13.53 16.97
CA HIS A 129 -9.94 14.46 18.02
C HIS A 129 -10.69 13.75 19.18
N LEU A 130 -11.52 12.77 18.87
CA LEU A 130 -12.23 11.95 19.85
C LEU A 130 -11.34 10.90 20.57
N GLY A 131 -10.09 10.74 20.16
CA GLY A 131 -9.19 9.72 20.70
C GLY A 131 -9.53 8.29 20.28
N VAL A 132 -10.44 8.10 19.33
CA VAL A 132 -10.84 6.77 18.83
C VAL A 132 -9.70 6.14 18.04
N MET A 133 -9.08 6.90 17.12
CA MET A 133 -7.98 6.39 16.30
C MET A 133 -6.77 6.00 17.15
N GLN A 134 -6.42 6.79 18.17
CA GLN A 134 -5.31 6.46 19.07
C GLN A 134 -5.55 5.13 19.81
N ARG A 135 -6.79 4.86 20.22
CA ARG A 135 -7.15 3.57 20.83
C ARG A 135 -7.01 2.42 19.85
N ILE A 136 -7.55 2.58 18.63
CA ILE A 136 -7.46 1.56 17.57
C ILE A 136 -6.00 1.27 17.24
N VAL A 137 -5.18 2.29 16.99
CA VAL A 137 -3.74 2.16 16.69
C VAL A 137 -3.00 1.47 17.83
N ARG A 138 -3.30 1.81 19.08
CA ARG A 138 -2.70 1.18 20.26
C ARG A 138 -3.05 -0.31 20.36
N TRP A 139 -4.32 -0.68 20.13
CA TRP A 139 -4.76 -2.07 20.20
C TRP A 139 -4.19 -2.91 19.05
N VAL A 140 -4.30 -2.41 17.83
CA VAL A 140 -3.77 -3.10 16.64
C VAL A 140 -2.24 -3.19 16.72
N GLY A 141 -1.56 -2.08 17.07
CA GLY A 141 -0.12 -2.05 17.23
C GLY A 141 0.36 -2.97 18.36
N GLY A 142 -0.35 -2.97 19.51
CA GLY A 142 -0.08 -3.91 20.59
C GLY A 142 -0.19 -5.36 20.14
N GLY A 143 -1.21 -5.72 19.36
CA GLY A 143 -1.38 -7.05 18.77
C GLY A 143 -0.27 -7.42 17.79
N ILE A 144 0.09 -6.52 16.88
CA ILE A 144 1.20 -6.72 15.93
C ILE A 144 2.51 -6.93 16.70
N GLY A 145 2.82 -6.05 17.66
CA GLY A 145 4.04 -6.12 18.47
C GLY A 145 4.11 -7.42 19.28
N TRP A 146 2.99 -7.84 19.90
CA TRP A 146 2.94 -9.09 20.66
C TRP A 146 3.18 -10.32 19.79
N VAL A 147 2.58 -10.38 18.60
CA VAL A 147 2.73 -11.52 17.67
C VAL A 147 4.12 -11.54 17.07
N THR A 148 4.59 -10.39 16.55
CA THR A 148 5.85 -10.34 15.79
C THR A 148 7.09 -10.17 16.66
N GLY A 149 6.95 -9.57 17.84
CA GLY A 149 8.06 -9.26 18.72
C GLY A 149 8.94 -8.09 18.26
N ILE A 150 8.42 -7.20 17.40
CA ILE A 150 9.08 -5.94 17.01
C ILE A 150 8.86 -4.88 18.10
N SER A 151 9.60 -3.76 18.01
CA SER A 151 9.49 -2.67 18.98
C SER A 151 8.09 -2.02 18.98
N ARG A 152 7.71 -1.40 20.10
CA ARG A 152 6.42 -0.71 20.22
C ARG A 152 6.30 0.44 19.21
N VAL A 153 7.37 1.18 18.97
CA VAL A 153 7.38 2.28 18.01
C VAL A 153 7.13 1.77 16.59
N GLU A 154 7.80 0.68 16.20
CA GLU A 154 7.58 0.05 14.89
C GLU A 154 6.15 -0.49 14.75
N SER A 155 5.64 -1.16 15.79
CA SER A 155 4.30 -1.74 15.76
C SER A 155 3.19 -0.68 15.75
N LEU A 156 3.36 0.43 16.47
CA LEU A 156 2.44 1.56 16.44
C LEU A 156 2.46 2.27 15.07
N GLY A 157 3.65 2.51 14.51
CA GLY A 157 3.77 3.09 13.17
C GLY A 157 3.18 2.19 12.10
N ALA A 158 3.39 0.87 12.20
CA ALA A 158 2.79 -0.10 11.30
C ALA A 158 1.25 -0.15 11.40
N ALA A 159 0.72 -0.12 12.62
CA ALA A 159 -0.72 -0.07 12.85
C ALA A 159 -1.35 1.23 12.32
N ALA A 160 -0.72 2.37 12.58
CA ALA A 160 -1.17 3.66 12.08
C ALA A 160 -1.23 3.68 10.55
N ASN A 161 -0.22 3.10 9.90
CA ASN A 161 -0.14 3.07 8.43
C ASN A 161 -1.30 2.33 7.76
N ILE A 162 -1.93 1.36 8.42
CA ILE A 162 -3.12 0.67 7.89
C ILE A 162 -4.28 1.66 7.66
N PHE A 163 -4.39 2.68 8.51
CA PHE A 163 -5.52 3.61 8.50
C PHE A 163 -5.22 4.93 7.79
N VAL A 164 -4.00 5.49 8.00
CA VAL A 164 -3.69 6.86 7.55
C VAL A 164 -2.58 6.95 6.50
N GLY A 165 -1.88 5.85 6.22
CA GLY A 165 -0.83 5.80 5.20
C GLY A 165 0.49 6.46 5.60
N GLN A 166 1.44 6.47 4.65
CA GLN A 166 2.83 6.88 4.88
C GLN A 166 3.04 8.38 5.15
N SER A 167 2.07 9.23 4.79
CA SER A 167 2.16 10.67 5.00
C SER A 167 1.84 11.08 6.44
N GLU A 168 1.07 10.28 7.15
CA GLU A 168 0.54 10.61 8.47
C GLU A 168 1.03 9.64 9.56
N SER A 169 1.28 8.37 9.22
CA SER A 169 1.74 7.39 10.20
C SER A 169 3.03 7.78 10.94
N PRO A 170 4.02 8.51 10.35
CA PRO A 170 5.17 9.00 11.08
C PRO A 170 4.82 9.98 12.20
N LEU A 171 3.72 10.74 12.08
CA LEU A 171 3.27 11.67 13.12
C LEU A 171 2.92 10.94 14.42
N VAL A 172 2.35 9.74 14.33
CA VAL A 172 1.96 8.91 15.49
C VAL A 172 3.16 8.52 16.35
N VAL A 173 4.34 8.39 15.73
CA VAL A 173 5.59 8.03 16.40
C VAL A 173 6.63 9.16 16.39
N ARG A 174 6.18 10.40 16.11
CA ARG A 174 7.01 11.60 15.97
C ARG A 174 8.06 11.77 17.07
N PRO A 175 7.73 11.64 18.37
CA PRO A 175 8.72 11.86 19.45
C PRO A 175 9.93 10.93 19.37
N TYR A 176 9.78 9.78 18.73
CA TYR A 176 10.78 8.72 18.66
C TYR A 176 11.60 8.73 17.37
N LEU A 177 11.11 9.40 16.29
CA LEU A 177 11.72 9.34 14.95
C LEU A 177 13.19 9.73 14.93
N ALA A 178 13.55 10.80 15.65
CA ALA A 178 14.91 11.34 15.66
C ALA A 178 15.93 10.37 16.28
N ALA A 179 15.50 9.50 17.18
CA ALA A 179 16.34 8.55 17.92
C ALA A 179 16.29 7.12 17.34
N LEU A 180 15.49 6.86 16.30
CA LEU A 180 15.40 5.53 15.72
C LEU A 180 16.70 5.09 15.06
N SER A 181 17.08 3.84 15.31
CA SER A 181 18.14 3.20 14.54
C SER A 181 17.75 3.07 13.05
N PRO A 182 18.73 2.98 12.14
CA PRO A 182 18.44 2.81 10.71
C PRO A 182 17.57 1.61 10.39
N SER A 183 17.66 0.49 11.14
CA SER A 183 16.85 -0.71 10.93
C SER A 183 15.38 -0.50 11.30
N ARG A 184 15.12 0.18 12.44
CA ARG A 184 13.76 0.52 12.88
C ARG A 184 13.12 1.57 11.97
N LEU A 185 13.89 2.60 11.59
CA LEU A 185 13.44 3.59 10.61
C LEU A 185 13.10 2.92 9.26
N PHE A 186 13.95 1.97 8.81
CA PHE A 186 13.69 1.19 7.60
C PHE A 186 12.40 0.36 7.69
N THR A 187 12.08 -0.18 8.86
CA THR A 187 10.79 -0.87 9.08
C THR A 187 9.62 0.08 8.85
N LEU A 188 9.65 1.29 9.44
CA LEU A 188 8.60 2.29 9.25
C LEU A 188 8.48 2.70 7.78
N MET A 189 9.62 2.95 7.10
CA MET A 189 9.65 3.27 5.67
C MET A 189 9.06 2.15 4.82
N SER A 190 9.43 0.90 5.08
CA SER A 190 8.98 -0.27 4.32
C SER A 190 7.50 -0.52 4.50
N VAL A 191 6.99 -0.42 5.72
CA VAL A 191 5.56 -0.54 6.02
C VAL A 191 4.78 0.62 5.40
N GLY A 192 5.32 1.85 5.46
CA GLY A 192 4.76 3.02 4.81
C GLY A 192 4.56 2.81 3.31
N MET A 193 5.55 2.20 2.64
CA MET A 193 5.46 1.90 1.20
C MET A 193 4.61 0.66 0.89
N ALA A 194 4.52 -0.31 1.81
CA ALA A 194 3.71 -1.51 1.61
C ALA A 194 2.21 -1.25 1.71
N GLY A 195 1.79 -0.28 2.53
CA GLY A 195 0.39 0.05 2.77
C GLY A 195 -0.15 1.15 1.87
N VAL A 196 -1.46 1.34 1.95
CA VAL A 196 -2.19 2.48 1.40
C VAL A 196 -2.94 3.16 2.52
N ALA A 197 -3.26 4.44 2.35
CA ALA A 197 -4.09 5.16 3.31
C ALA A 197 -5.55 4.70 3.23
N GLY A 198 -6.18 4.49 4.38
CA GLY A 198 -7.61 4.15 4.44
C GLY A 198 -8.50 5.17 3.73
N THR A 199 -8.12 6.45 3.77
CA THR A 199 -8.81 7.55 3.08
C THR A 199 -8.81 7.40 1.55
N ILE A 200 -7.80 6.74 0.96
CA ILE A 200 -7.65 6.57 -0.48
C ILE A 200 -8.31 5.25 -0.95
N LEU A 201 -8.47 4.26 -0.06
CA LEU A 201 -9.16 3.00 -0.40
C LEU A 201 -10.56 3.24 -0.98
N ALA A 202 -11.24 4.23 -0.43
CA ALA A 202 -12.55 4.66 -0.91
C ALA A 202 -12.51 5.18 -2.35
N ALA A 203 -11.48 5.96 -2.71
CA ALA A 203 -11.29 6.44 -4.07
C ALA A 203 -10.98 5.28 -5.04
N TYR A 204 -10.19 4.28 -4.61
CA TYR A 204 -9.95 3.08 -5.43
C TYR A 204 -11.22 2.26 -5.64
N ALA A 205 -12.07 2.13 -4.62
CA ALA A 205 -13.37 1.46 -4.76
C ALA A 205 -14.29 2.17 -5.77
N GLY A 206 -14.24 3.49 -5.80
CA GLY A 206 -14.94 4.29 -6.81
C GLY A 206 -14.46 4.07 -8.25
N LEU A 207 -13.18 3.69 -8.43
CA LEU A 207 -12.59 3.38 -9.75
C LEU A 207 -12.86 1.94 -10.20
N LEU A 208 -12.79 0.98 -9.28
CA LEU A 208 -12.86 -0.45 -9.59
C LEU A 208 -14.27 -1.02 -9.45
N GLY A 209 -15.12 -0.39 -8.66
CA GLY A 209 -16.39 -0.92 -8.18
C GLY A 209 -16.33 -1.39 -6.71
N ASN A 210 -17.47 -1.31 -6.03
CA ASN A 210 -17.58 -1.68 -4.62
C ASN A 210 -17.31 -3.17 -4.36
N GLU A 211 -17.41 -4.03 -5.36
CA GLU A 211 -17.07 -5.46 -5.30
C GLU A 211 -15.58 -5.72 -5.02
N TYR A 212 -14.70 -4.77 -5.33
CA TYR A 212 -13.26 -4.86 -5.04
C TYR A 212 -12.89 -4.36 -3.64
N LEU A 213 -13.79 -3.68 -2.95
CA LEU A 213 -13.55 -3.13 -1.62
C LEU A 213 -13.11 -4.18 -0.59
N PRO A 214 -13.66 -5.41 -0.56
CA PRO A 214 -13.17 -6.48 0.30
C PRO A 214 -11.69 -6.85 0.04
N PHE A 215 -11.25 -6.87 -1.21
CA PHE A 215 -9.85 -7.17 -1.58
C PHE A 215 -8.92 -6.02 -1.20
N LEU A 216 -9.34 -4.77 -1.40
CA LEU A 216 -8.60 -3.58 -1.01
C LEU A 216 -8.41 -3.52 0.51
N LEU A 217 -9.46 -3.78 1.30
CA LEU A 217 -9.38 -3.84 2.76
C LEU A 217 -8.48 -4.97 3.23
N ALA A 218 -8.62 -6.17 2.64
CA ALA A 218 -7.76 -7.30 2.95
C ALA A 218 -6.28 -6.97 2.68
N ALA A 219 -5.98 -6.37 1.52
CA ALA A 219 -4.63 -5.94 1.16
C ALA A 219 -4.07 -4.90 2.14
N ALA A 220 -4.88 -3.94 2.58
CA ALA A 220 -4.48 -2.93 3.56
C ALA A 220 -4.09 -3.57 4.91
N PHE A 221 -4.88 -4.52 5.42
CA PHE A 221 -4.53 -5.24 6.66
C PHE A 221 -3.31 -6.14 6.50
N MET A 222 -3.11 -6.75 5.34
CA MET A 222 -1.96 -7.61 5.05
C MET A 222 -0.67 -6.80 4.83
N SER A 223 -0.76 -5.52 4.53
CA SER A 223 0.38 -4.65 4.22
C SER A 223 1.32 -4.46 5.42
N ALA A 224 0.79 -4.28 6.62
CA ALA A 224 1.59 -4.06 7.82
C ALA A 224 2.49 -5.27 8.15
N PRO A 225 1.97 -6.49 8.33
CA PRO A 225 2.83 -7.66 8.55
C PRO A 225 3.74 -7.95 7.35
N GLY A 226 3.28 -7.71 6.11
CA GLY A 226 4.10 -7.85 4.90
C GLY A 226 5.28 -6.88 4.86
N GLY A 227 5.05 -5.62 5.19
CA GLY A 227 6.11 -4.61 5.29
C GLY A 227 7.13 -4.94 6.38
N ILE A 228 6.67 -5.38 7.56
CA ILE A 228 7.53 -5.85 8.65
C ILE A 228 8.36 -7.06 8.20
N LEU A 229 7.73 -8.05 7.56
CA LEU A 229 8.39 -9.24 7.03
C LEU A 229 9.57 -8.86 6.15
N MET A 230 9.32 -8.04 5.12
CA MET A 230 10.35 -7.65 4.15
C MET A 230 11.42 -6.77 4.79
N ALA A 231 11.03 -5.85 5.66
CA ALA A 231 11.97 -5.01 6.38
C ALA A 231 12.95 -5.83 7.23
N LYS A 232 12.45 -6.78 8.01
CA LYS A 232 13.27 -7.60 8.92
C LYS A 232 14.11 -8.66 8.22
N ILE A 233 13.81 -8.99 6.95
CA ILE A 233 14.70 -9.80 6.09
C ILE A 233 15.77 -8.90 5.45
N ILE A 234 15.37 -7.78 4.85
CA ILE A 234 16.27 -6.92 4.05
C ILE A 234 17.23 -6.14 4.96
N MET A 235 16.75 -5.63 6.08
CA MET A 235 17.54 -4.88 7.05
C MET A 235 17.22 -5.35 8.48
N PRO A 236 17.79 -6.49 8.90
CA PRO A 236 17.60 -7.04 10.24
C PRO A 236 18.15 -6.07 11.30
N ASP A 237 17.59 -6.14 12.50
CA ASP A 237 18.05 -5.34 13.65
C ASP A 237 19.50 -5.64 13.99
N ASP A 238 20.27 -4.60 14.33
CA ASP A 238 21.61 -4.73 14.87
C ASP A 238 21.53 -5.24 16.32
N GLY A 239 22.60 -5.87 16.82
CA GLY A 239 22.58 -6.55 18.11
C GLY A 239 22.23 -5.67 19.33
N GLU A 240 22.49 -4.36 19.23
CA GLU A 240 22.13 -3.36 20.24
C GLU A 240 20.63 -3.01 20.24
N ASP A 241 19.96 -3.17 19.10
CA ASP A 241 18.51 -3.01 18.97
C ASP A 241 17.72 -4.24 19.45
N ALA A 242 18.43 -5.29 19.86
CA ALA A 242 17.88 -6.63 20.01
C ALA A 242 17.17 -6.89 21.34
N THR A 243 17.29 -6.01 22.33
CA THR A 243 16.70 -6.22 23.65
C THR A 243 15.43 -5.39 23.83
N PRO A 244 14.28 -6.03 24.10
CA PRO A 244 13.05 -5.33 24.52
C PRO A 244 13.28 -4.48 25.79
N GLU A 245 14.33 -4.77 26.54
CA GLU A 245 14.69 -4.08 27.79
C GLU A 245 15.23 -2.67 27.55
N ASN A 246 15.79 -2.37 26.37
CA ASN A 246 16.27 -1.02 26.01
C ASN A 246 15.17 -0.10 25.45
N GLU A 247 13.93 -0.56 25.34
CA GLU A 247 12.80 0.30 24.95
C GLU A 247 12.47 1.39 25.99
N GLY A 248 12.97 1.26 27.21
CA GLY A 248 12.87 2.26 28.26
C GLY A 248 13.91 3.39 28.17
N GLU A 249 14.99 3.21 27.42
CA GLU A 249 16.09 4.16 27.24
C GLU A 249 16.34 4.49 25.77
N ILE A 250 15.32 4.96 25.05
CA ILE A 250 15.60 5.81 23.91
C ILE A 250 16.04 7.14 24.52
N ALA A 251 17.35 7.31 24.70
CA ALA A 251 17.92 8.59 25.10
C ALA A 251 17.56 9.61 24.01
N LEU A 252 16.48 10.35 24.21
CA LEU A 252 16.15 11.49 23.39
C LEU A 252 17.34 12.46 23.46
N PRO A 253 17.83 12.98 22.33
CA PRO A 253 18.88 13.98 22.37
C PRO A 253 18.42 15.12 23.31
N ARG A 254 19.28 15.55 24.21
CA ARG A 254 19.02 16.60 25.22
C ARG A 254 18.68 17.99 24.67
N THR A 255 18.30 18.09 23.41
CA THR A 255 17.73 19.29 22.83
C THR A 255 16.26 19.37 23.24
N ARG A 256 15.98 20.32 24.13
CA ARG A 256 14.63 20.67 24.62
C ARG A 256 13.60 20.57 23.50
N ILE A 257 12.78 19.54 23.57
CA ILE A 257 11.43 19.58 23.04
C ILE A 257 10.69 20.50 24.02
N SER A 258 10.08 21.58 23.54
CA SER A 258 9.42 22.58 24.39
C SER A 258 8.51 21.90 25.42
N ALA A 259 8.49 22.45 26.65
CA ALA A 259 7.79 21.90 27.80
C ALA A 259 6.25 21.86 27.67
N GLU A 260 5.70 22.17 26.49
CA GLU A 260 4.28 22.27 26.19
C GLU A 260 3.75 21.18 25.23
N GLY A 261 4.60 20.19 24.85
CA GLY A 261 4.17 19.04 24.07
C GLY A 261 3.57 17.93 24.95
N PRO A 262 2.61 17.11 24.45
CA PRO A 262 1.93 16.07 25.25
C PRO A 262 2.76 14.79 25.44
N ALA A 263 4.04 14.89 25.63
CA ALA A 263 4.92 13.84 26.09
C ALA A 263 6.09 14.46 26.86
N ALA A 264 5.82 15.03 28.01
CA ALA A 264 6.85 15.27 29.01
C ALA A 264 7.36 13.91 29.45
N ILE A 265 8.47 13.45 28.88
CA ILE A 265 9.28 12.41 29.50
C ILE A 265 9.94 13.07 30.69
N THR A 266 9.35 12.87 31.85
CA THR A 266 9.94 13.33 33.12
C THR A 266 11.26 12.62 33.33
N GLU A 267 12.33 13.38 33.55
CA GLU A 267 13.64 12.86 33.96
C GLU A 267 13.46 11.94 35.18
N GLY A 268 13.86 10.69 35.06
CA GLY A 268 14.00 9.74 36.19
C GLY A 268 12.85 8.76 36.41
N GLY A 269 11.88 8.65 35.54
CA GLY A 269 10.77 7.65 35.60
C GLY A 269 11.10 6.34 34.86
N LYS A 270 10.76 5.20 35.49
CA LYS A 270 10.75 3.88 34.85
C LYS A 270 9.96 3.95 33.53
N ALA A 271 10.41 3.20 32.52
CA ALA A 271 9.79 3.10 31.19
C ALA A 271 8.26 3.07 31.28
N HIS A 272 7.62 4.18 30.99
CA HIS A 272 6.19 4.26 30.85
C HIS A 272 5.78 3.98 29.40
N GLU A 273 4.54 3.51 29.22
CA GLU A 273 3.95 3.18 27.92
C GLU A 273 4.36 4.20 26.85
N VAL A 274 4.77 3.67 25.69
CA VAL A 274 4.98 4.50 24.50
C VAL A 274 3.65 5.15 24.15
N GLU A 275 3.54 6.45 24.34
CA GLU A 275 2.34 7.20 24.03
C GLU A 275 2.23 7.40 22.51
N VAL A 276 1.02 7.17 21.99
CA VAL A 276 0.69 7.51 20.59
C VAL A 276 0.58 9.02 20.53
N ALA A 277 1.50 9.66 19.80
CA ALA A 277 1.45 11.10 19.59
C ALA A 277 0.20 11.50 18.80
N GLU A 278 -0.28 12.72 19.02
CA GLU A 278 -1.37 13.28 18.24
C GLU A 278 -0.89 13.57 16.81
N THR A 279 -1.75 13.31 15.82
CA THR A 279 -1.46 13.55 14.40
C THR A 279 -1.57 15.02 13.99
N PHE A 280 -1.90 15.90 14.93
CA PHE A 280 -1.94 17.34 14.68
C PHE A 280 -0.54 17.96 14.82
N GLU A 281 -0.24 18.95 13.98
CA GLU A 281 0.97 19.77 14.16
C GLU A 281 0.94 20.47 15.52
N GLU A 282 2.11 20.69 16.14
CA GLU A 282 2.21 21.36 17.42
C GLU A 282 1.49 22.73 17.38
N GLY A 283 0.59 22.95 18.32
CA GLY A 283 -0.23 24.18 18.40
C GLY A 283 -1.47 24.21 17.51
N GLN A 284 -1.75 23.14 16.74
CA GLN A 284 -2.92 23.06 15.84
C GLN A 284 -3.98 22.03 16.32
N ARG A 285 -3.95 21.66 17.59
CA ARG A 285 -5.00 20.77 18.12
C ARG A 285 -6.36 21.47 18.03
N PRO A 286 -7.36 20.86 17.35
CA PRO A 286 -8.67 21.44 17.23
C PRO A 286 -9.32 21.64 18.62
N ALA A 287 -9.90 22.81 18.85
CA ALA A 287 -10.58 23.11 20.11
C ALA A 287 -11.91 22.33 20.25
N ASN A 288 -12.52 21.94 19.14
CA ASN A 288 -13.80 21.22 19.11
C ASN A 288 -13.95 20.37 17.85
N LEU A 289 -15.05 19.58 17.79
CA LEU A 289 -15.35 18.69 16.66
C LEU A 289 -15.51 19.42 15.33
N ILE A 290 -16.06 20.63 15.33
CA ILE A 290 -16.29 21.41 14.12
C ILE A 290 -14.95 21.85 13.53
N GLU A 291 -14.06 22.31 14.39
CA GLU A 291 -12.71 22.70 13.98
C GLU A 291 -11.91 21.48 13.51
N ALA A 292 -12.04 20.33 14.18
CA ALA A 292 -11.43 19.07 13.73
C ALA A 292 -11.92 18.69 12.33
N ALA A 293 -13.22 18.77 12.08
CA ALA A 293 -13.79 18.50 10.76
C ALA A 293 -13.27 19.50 9.70
N ALA A 294 -13.20 20.78 10.04
CA ALA A 294 -12.73 21.82 9.13
C ALA A 294 -11.24 21.65 8.77
N GLN A 295 -10.38 21.38 9.75
CA GLN A 295 -8.96 21.09 9.51
C GLN A 295 -8.78 19.82 8.68
N GLY A 296 -9.54 18.74 8.98
CA GLY A 296 -9.54 17.53 8.21
C GLY A 296 -9.98 17.75 6.76
N ALA A 297 -11.05 18.54 6.55
CA ALA A 297 -11.50 18.90 5.20
C ALA A 297 -10.45 19.72 4.43
N GLN A 298 -9.77 20.67 5.06
CA GLN A 298 -8.68 21.42 4.44
C GLN A 298 -7.51 20.51 4.04
N THR A 299 -7.13 19.57 4.91
CA THR A 299 -6.10 18.56 4.60
C THR A 299 -6.55 17.68 3.44
N GLY A 300 -7.81 17.25 3.46
CA GLY A 300 -8.42 16.47 2.39
C GLY A 300 -8.42 17.20 1.04
N VAL A 301 -8.70 18.50 1.02
CA VAL A 301 -8.62 19.32 -0.22
C VAL A 301 -7.19 19.37 -0.74
N LYS A 302 -6.20 19.64 0.14
CA LYS A 302 -4.78 19.62 -0.28
C LYS A 302 -4.39 18.27 -0.88
N LEU A 303 -4.81 17.18 -0.26
CA LEU A 303 -4.55 15.82 -0.76
C LEU A 303 -5.27 15.56 -2.08
N ALA A 304 -6.55 15.90 -2.19
CA ALA A 304 -7.32 15.74 -3.43
C ALA A 304 -6.71 16.52 -4.60
N VAL A 305 -6.32 17.78 -4.38
CA VAL A 305 -5.64 18.61 -5.39
C VAL A 305 -4.28 17.99 -5.78
N ALA A 306 -3.49 17.53 -4.81
CA ALA A 306 -2.21 16.89 -5.09
C ALA A 306 -2.39 15.60 -5.91
N VAL A 307 -3.36 14.76 -5.55
CA VAL A 307 -3.70 13.53 -6.29
C VAL A 307 -4.17 13.87 -7.71
N GLY A 308 -5.09 14.84 -7.85
CA GLY A 308 -5.59 15.28 -9.16
C GLY A 308 -4.48 15.82 -10.06
N ALA A 309 -3.59 16.65 -9.52
CA ALA A 309 -2.45 17.19 -10.24
C ALA A 309 -1.46 16.09 -10.69
N MET A 310 -1.18 15.13 -9.79
CA MET A 310 -0.31 13.98 -10.12
C MET A 310 -0.93 13.12 -11.23
N VAL A 311 -2.21 12.78 -11.13
CA VAL A 311 -2.90 11.98 -12.14
C VAL A 311 -2.85 12.68 -13.50
N LEU A 312 -3.21 13.97 -13.55
CA LEU A 312 -3.17 14.75 -14.77
C LEU A 312 -1.76 14.77 -15.39
N ALA A 313 -0.75 15.06 -14.60
CA ALA A 313 0.64 15.14 -15.07
C ALA A 313 1.15 13.76 -15.55
N PHE A 314 0.94 12.70 -14.78
CA PHE A 314 1.47 11.39 -15.11
C PHE A 314 0.73 10.73 -16.28
N VAL A 315 -0.59 10.88 -16.39
CA VAL A 315 -1.34 10.40 -17.56
C VAL A 315 -0.85 11.09 -18.83
N ALA A 316 -0.60 12.39 -18.79
CA ALA A 316 -0.03 13.13 -19.93
C ALA A 316 1.41 12.67 -20.27
N LEU A 317 2.25 12.43 -19.25
CA LEU A 317 3.62 11.92 -19.44
C LEU A 317 3.62 10.50 -20.02
N VAL A 318 2.73 9.63 -19.59
CA VAL A 318 2.57 8.27 -20.15
C VAL A 318 2.09 8.35 -21.61
N ALA A 319 1.12 9.22 -21.91
CA ALA A 319 0.65 9.42 -23.29
C ALA A 319 1.80 9.91 -24.19
N MET A 320 2.62 10.86 -23.70
CA MET A 320 3.83 11.30 -24.40
C MET A 320 4.84 10.17 -24.59
N ALA A 321 5.11 9.38 -23.54
CA ALA A 321 6.02 8.24 -23.61
C ALA A 321 5.51 7.19 -24.62
N ASN A 322 4.22 6.90 -24.63
CA ASN A 322 3.59 5.99 -25.59
C ASN A 322 3.71 6.52 -27.03
N GLY A 323 3.52 7.82 -27.24
CA GLY A 323 3.72 8.44 -28.54
C GLY A 323 5.17 8.30 -29.06
N LEU A 324 6.14 8.54 -28.16
CA LEU A 324 7.57 8.39 -28.50
C LEU A 324 7.97 6.94 -28.76
N LEU A 325 7.49 6.01 -27.90
CA LEU A 325 7.75 4.57 -28.05
C LEU A 325 7.09 4.00 -29.30
N GLY A 326 5.85 4.40 -29.61
CA GLY A 326 5.16 4.00 -30.84
C GLY A 326 5.84 4.50 -32.09
N ALA A 327 6.29 5.77 -32.10
CA ALA A 327 7.06 6.33 -33.19
C ALA A 327 8.40 5.61 -33.40
N ALA A 328 9.15 5.36 -32.31
CA ALA A 328 10.39 4.59 -32.38
C ALA A 328 10.16 3.13 -32.77
N GLY A 329 9.13 2.47 -32.18
CA GLY A 329 8.74 1.10 -32.49
C GLY A 329 8.32 0.93 -33.95
N GLY A 330 7.64 1.92 -34.51
CA GLY A 330 7.22 1.94 -35.92
C GLY A 330 8.39 1.82 -36.90
N LEU A 331 9.57 2.37 -36.54
CA LEU A 331 10.79 2.23 -37.34
C LEU A 331 11.30 0.77 -37.40
N PHE A 332 10.93 -0.04 -36.41
CA PHE A 332 11.33 -1.44 -36.29
C PHE A 332 10.16 -2.43 -36.52
N GLY A 333 9.01 -1.97 -36.99
CA GLY A 333 7.82 -2.82 -37.26
C GLY A 333 6.94 -3.08 -36.01
N TYR A 334 7.12 -2.32 -34.92
CA TYR A 334 6.32 -2.40 -33.68
C TYR A 334 5.61 -1.08 -33.38
N PRO A 335 4.62 -0.62 -34.19
CA PRO A 335 3.98 0.68 -34.04
C PRO A 335 3.15 0.80 -32.73
N ASP A 336 2.73 -0.32 -32.18
CA ASP A 336 1.91 -0.38 -30.94
C ASP A 336 2.76 -0.46 -29.66
N LEU A 337 4.09 -0.26 -29.76
CA LEU A 337 4.97 -0.31 -28.58
C LEU A 337 4.57 0.77 -27.59
N SER A 338 4.26 0.35 -26.36
CA SER A 338 3.82 1.22 -25.27
C SER A 338 4.66 1.05 -24.01
N PHE A 339 4.62 2.04 -23.14
CA PHE A 339 5.26 2.02 -21.83
C PHE A 339 4.78 0.83 -21.00
N GLN A 340 3.46 0.59 -21.00
CA GLN A 340 2.85 -0.53 -20.28
C GLN A 340 3.31 -1.89 -20.87
N MET A 341 3.50 -1.98 -22.19
CA MET A 341 3.98 -3.19 -22.85
C MET A 341 5.42 -3.50 -22.45
N VAL A 342 6.31 -2.50 -22.43
CA VAL A 342 7.71 -2.67 -22.00
C VAL A 342 7.79 -3.12 -20.56
N LEU A 343 7.02 -2.47 -19.67
CA LEU A 343 6.94 -2.87 -18.26
C LEU A 343 6.28 -4.25 -18.12
N GLY A 344 5.31 -4.56 -18.98
CA GLY A 344 4.67 -5.86 -19.05
C GLY A 344 5.68 -6.98 -19.30
N TRP A 345 6.55 -6.83 -20.28
CA TRP A 345 7.62 -7.81 -20.54
C TRP A 345 8.57 -8.00 -19.36
N LEU A 346 8.91 -6.91 -18.68
CA LEU A 346 9.80 -6.95 -17.52
C LEU A 346 9.16 -7.68 -16.33
N PHE A 347 7.88 -7.41 -16.04
CA PHE A 347 7.19 -7.90 -14.85
C PHE A 347 6.31 -9.12 -15.08
N ALA A 348 6.06 -9.55 -16.35
CA ALA A 348 5.26 -10.74 -16.64
C ALA A 348 5.73 -11.99 -15.89
N PRO A 349 7.05 -12.30 -15.82
CA PRO A 349 7.51 -13.46 -15.05
C PRO A 349 7.14 -13.37 -13.56
N VAL A 350 7.17 -12.16 -12.99
CA VAL A 350 6.82 -11.93 -11.58
C VAL A 350 5.32 -12.15 -11.38
N MET A 351 4.49 -11.62 -12.29
CA MET A 351 3.03 -11.80 -12.23
C MET A 351 2.65 -13.28 -12.39
N PHE A 352 3.31 -13.99 -13.30
CA PHE A 352 3.12 -15.43 -13.46
C PHE A 352 3.43 -16.20 -12.17
N LEU A 353 4.54 -15.89 -11.51
CA LEU A 353 4.95 -16.54 -10.26
C LEU A 353 3.99 -16.28 -9.10
N ILE A 354 3.28 -15.16 -9.07
CA ILE A 354 2.27 -14.89 -8.03
C ILE A 354 0.89 -15.49 -8.35
N GLY A 355 0.76 -16.23 -9.46
CA GLY A 355 -0.43 -17.00 -9.80
C GLY A 355 -1.35 -16.40 -10.86
N VAL A 356 -0.90 -15.39 -11.61
CA VAL A 356 -1.56 -14.87 -12.80
C VAL A 356 -1.23 -15.79 -13.99
N PRO A 357 -2.19 -16.22 -14.83
CA PRO A 357 -1.92 -16.99 -16.03
C PRO A 357 -0.96 -16.26 -16.97
N TRP A 358 -0.08 -17.01 -17.67
CA TRP A 358 0.92 -16.42 -18.58
C TRP A 358 0.28 -15.53 -19.66
N SER A 359 -0.90 -15.91 -20.17
CA SER A 359 -1.65 -15.13 -21.15
C SER A 359 -2.06 -13.74 -20.66
N GLU A 360 -2.21 -13.55 -19.36
CA GLU A 360 -2.62 -12.31 -18.71
C GLU A 360 -1.43 -11.61 -18.02
N ALA A 361 -0.31 -12.32 -17.84
CA ALA A 361 0.85 -11.86 -17.06
C ALA A 361 1.49 -10.60 -17.62
N GLY A 362 1.48 -10.41 -18.95
CA GLY A 362 1.99 -9.20 -19.58
C GLY A 362 1.18 -7.95 -19.23
N VAL A 363 -0.15 -8.05 -19.27
CA VAL A 363 -1.06 -6.95 -18.89
C VAL A 363 -0.91 -6.65 -17.39
N ALA A 364 -0.95 -7.67 -16.55
CA ALA A 364 -0.75 -7.53 -15.11
C ALA A 364 0.62 -6.93 -14.75
N GLY A 365 1.66 -7.33 -15.49
CA GLY A 365 3.02 -6.80 -15.35
C GLY A 365 3.12 -5.33 -15.74
N GLY A 366 2.42 -4.92 -16.80
CA GLY A 366 2.31 -3.52 -17.20
C GLY A 366 1.70 -2.65 -16.10
N LEU A 367 0.61 -3.11 -15.48
CA LEU A 367 -0.04 -2.44 -14.35
C LEU A 367 0.89 -2.32 -13.14
N PHE A 368 1.57 -3.41 -12.77
CA PHE A 368 2.50 -3.40 -11.65
C PHE A 368 3.71 -2.49 -11.92
N GLY A 369 4.23 -2.49 -13.14
CA GLY A 369 5.29 -1.58 -13.56
C GLY A 369 4.85 -0.13 -13.52
N THR A 370 3.65 0.19 -14.00
CA THR A 370 3.03 1.52 -13.92
C THR A 370 2.96 1.98 -12.46
N LYS A 371 2.54 1.12 -11.54
CA LYS A 371 2.55 1.42 -10.11
C LYS A 371 3.93 1.82 -9.60
N ILE A 372 4.97 1.04 -9.93
CA ILE A 372 6.34 1.29 -9.42
C ILE A 372 6.90 2.59 -9.95
N VAL A 373 6.76 2.83 -11.26
CA VAL A 373 7.38 3.98 -11.93
C VAL A 373 6.60 5.27 -11.67
N LEU A 374 5.29 5.20 -11.71
CA LEU A 374 4.39 6.34 -11.50
C LEU A 374 3.79 6.30 -10.09
N ASN A 375 2.64 5.69 -9.98
CA ASN A 375 1.96 5.40 -8.70
C ASN A 375 0.85 4.36 -8.91
N GLU A 376 0.35 3.84 -7.79
CA GLU A 376 -0.73 2.86 -7.76
C GLU A 376 -2.07 3.43 -8.26
N PHE A 377 -2.26 4.74 -8.10
CA PHE A 377 -3.51 5.40 -8.49
C PHE A 377 -3.73 5.31 -10.00
N VAL A 378 -2.71 5.64 -10.80
CA VAL A 378 -2.74 5.50 -12.27
C VAL A 378 -2.94 4.04 -12.64
N ALA A 379 -2.25 3.11 -11.98
CA ALA A 379 -2.41 1.69 -12.23
C ALA A 379 -3.83 1.17 -11.91
N PHE A 380 -4.51 1.72 -10.90
CA PHE A 380 -5.91 1.39 -10.61
C PHE A 380 -6.89 1.99 -11.63
N ILE A 381 -6.62 3.18 -12.16
CA ILE A 381 -7.41 3.73 -13.27
C ILE A 381 -7.31 2.81 -14.49
N ASP A 382 -6.09 2.41 -14.86
CA ASP A 382 -5.87 1.49 -15.99
C ASP A 382 -6.55 0.14 -15.73
N LEU A 383 -6.42 -0.44 -14.51
CA LEU A 383 -7.07 -1.70 -14.14
C LEU A 383 -8.60 -1.63 -14.26
N GLY A 384 -9.20 -0.50 -13.89
CA GLY A 384 -10.66 -0.28 -14.03
C GLY A 384 -11.16 -0.33 -15.46
N GLN A 385 -10.31 -0.01 -16.45
CA GLN A 385 -10.65 0.03 -17.86
C GLN A 385 -10.31 -1.28 -18.62
N ILE A 386 -9.50 -2.17 -18.01
CA ILE A 386 -9.06 -3.40 -18.65
C ILE A 386 -10.10 -4.50 -18.44
N GLU A 387 -10.69 -5.02 -19.53
CA GLU A 387 -11.66 -6.13 -19.50
C GLU A 387 -11.03 -7.50 -19.82
N THR A 388 -9.76 -7.52 -20.23
CA THR A 388 -9.07 -8.75 -20.69
C THR A 388 -8.56 -9.63 -19.56
N LEU A 389 -8.52 -9.13 -18.32
CA LEU A 389 -8.12 -9.90 -17.15
C LEU A 389 -9.30 -10.69 -16.59
N SER A 390 -9.07 -11.96 -16.23
CA SER A 390 -10.03 -12.76 -15.47
C SER A 390 -10.27 -12.15 -14.08
N ASP A 391 -11.44 -12.41 -13.48
CA ASP A 391 -11.80 -11.90 -12.16
C ASP A 391 -10.74 -12.28 -11.10
N ARG A 392 -10.22 -13.51 -11.21
CA ARG A 392 -9.16 -14.00 -10.32
C ARG A 392 -7.86 -13.20 -10.49
N SER A 393 -7.42 -12.97 -11.72
CA SER A 393 -6.23 -12.18 -12.00
C SER A 393 -6.41 -10.73 -11.59
N ARG A 394 -7.59 -10.15 -11.85
CA ARG A 394 -7.95 -8.82 -11.41
C ARG A 394 -7.87 -8.69 -9.87
N ALA A 395 -8.38 -9.68 -9.14
CA ALA A 395 -8.26 -9.73 -7.69
C ALA A 395 -6.78 -9.82 -7.24
N ILE A 396 -5.97 -10.72 -7.81
CA ILE A 396 -4.52 -10.85 -7.50
C ILE A 396 -3.78 -9.53 -7.78
N VAL A 397 -4.04 -8.92 -8.93
CA VAL A 397 -3.44 -7.62 -9.31
C VAL A 397 -3.85 -6.53 -8.34
N THR A 398 -5.10 -6.51 -7.85
CA THR A 398 -5.56 -5.56 -6.83
C THR A 398 -4.66 -5.64 -5.58
N PHE A 399 -4.32 -6.83 -5.10
CA PHE A 399 -3.37 -6.99 -3.98
C PHE A 399 -1.96 -6.49 -4.32
N ALA A 400 -1.48 -6.75 -5.54
CA ALA A 400 -0.16 -6.31 -5.98
C ALA A 400 -0.07 -4.78 -6.10
N LEU A 401 -1.15 -4.13 -6.51
CA LEU A 401 -1.22 -2.67 -6.66
C LEU A 401 -1.44 -1.95 -5.33
N CYS A 402 -2.08 -2.60 -4.35
CA CYS A 402 -2.50 -1.97 -3.09
C CYS A 402 -1.31 -1.66 -2.18
N GLY A 403 -0.58 -0.59 -2.48
CA GLY A 403 0.56 -0.10 -1.69
C GLY A 403 1.30 1.03 -2.38
N PHE A 404 1.82 1.96 -1.58
CA PHE A 404 2.52 3.17 -2.04
C PHE A 404 3.97 2.93 -2.49
N ALA A 405 4.37 1.69 -2.79
CA ALA A 405 5.73 1.38 -3.24
C ALA A 405 5.94 1.87 -4.68
N ASN A 406 6.35 3.13 -4.81
CA ASN A 406 6.69 3.81 -6.07
C ASN A 406 7.80 4.84 -5.85
N PHE A 407 8.40 5.37 -6.92
CA PHE A 407 9.49 6.34 -6.82
C PHE A 407 9.08 7.64 -6.13
N SER A 408 7.84 8.12 -6.34
CA SER A 408 7.36 9.35 -5.70
C SER A 408 7.26 9.22 -4.19
N SER A 409 7.00 8.03 -3.68
CA SER A 409 6.92 7.75 -2.24
C SER A 409 8.24 7.94 -1.51
N ILE A 410 9.38 7.81 -2.19
CA ILE A 410 10.69 8.16 -1.62
C ILE A 410 10.73 9.65 -1.30
N ALA A 411 10.26 10.49 -2.23
CA ALA A 411 10.20 11.93 -2.02
C ALA A 411 9.19 12.31 -0.91
N ILE A 412 8.05 11.62 -0.83
CA ILE A 412 7.06 11.81 0.23
C ILE A 412 7.69 11.50 1.61
N GLN A 413 8.37 10.37 1.75
CA GLN A 413 9.03 10.02 3.01
C GLN A 413 10.16 10.99 3.38
N MET A 414 10.90 11.49 2.39
CA MET A 414 11.89 12.54 2.58
C MET A 414 11.26 13.84 3.08
N ALA A 415 10.11 14.22 2.54
CA ALA A 415 9.40 15.43 2.94
C ALA A 415 8.78 15.28 4.33
N VAL A 416 8.04 14.18 4.58
CA VAL A 416 7.30 13.97 5.83
C VAL A 416 8.23 13.53 6.96
N THR A 417 8.76 12.31 6.88
CA THR A 417 9.61 11.75 7.94
C THR A 417 10.90 12.55 8.11
N GLY A 418 11.51 12.97 7.01
CA GLY A 418 12.70 13.83 7.03
C GLY A 418 12.41 15.27 7.46
N GLY A 419 11.18 15.75 7.33
CA GLY A 419 10.72 17.03 7.90
C GLY A 419 10.54 16.95 9.41
N LEU A 420 9.95 15.84 9.90
CA LEU A 420 9.75 15.59 11.33
C LEU A 420 11.06 15.28 12.09
N ALA A 421 12.01 14.62 11.43
CA ALA A 421 13.32 14.26 11.98
C ALA A 421 14.45 14.63 11.00
N PRO A 422 14.87 15.91 10.94
CA PRO A 422 15.85 16.39 9.96
C PRO A 422 17.20 15.66 10.00
N ASN A 423 17.61 15.17 11.17
CA ASN A 423 18.81 14.34 11.35
C ASN A 423 18.73 12.99 10.63
N GLN A 424 17.54 12.48 10.36
CA GLN A 424 17.31 11.21 9.66
C GLN A 424 17.25 11.34 8.12
N ARG A 425 17.20 12.56 7.58
CA ARG A 425 17.12 12.78 6.11
C ARG A 425 18.18 12.04 5.31
N PRO A 426 19.47 12.03 5.70
CA PRO A 426 20.49 11.27 4.97
C PRO A 426 20.24 9.76 4.98
N VAL A 427 19.74 9.23 6.10
CA VAL A 427 19.40 7.82 6.24
C VAL A 427 18.21 7.46 5.35
N ILE A 428 17.13 8.27 5.38
CA ILE A 428 15.95 8.10 4.52
C ILE A 428 16.35 8.10 3.05
N ALA A 429 17.16 9.06 2.61
CA ALA A 429 17.63 9.13 1.23
C ALA A 429 18.42 7.87 0.82
N LYS A 430 19.32 7.39 1.68
CA LYS A 430 20.12 6.18 1.43
C LYS A 430 19.28 4.92 1.37
N LEU A 431 18.22 4.83 2.16
CA LEU A 431 17.39 3.64 2.29
C LEU A 431 16.17 3.65 1.35
N GLY A 432 15.85 4.77 0.71
CA GLY A 432 14.62 4.95 -0.06
C GLY A 432 14.38 3.87 -1.12
N LEU A 433 15.38 3.56 -1.95
CA LEU A 433 15.25 2.50 -2.98
C LEU A 433 15.08 1.09 -2.36
N ARG A 434 15.73 0.83 -1.22
CA ARG A 434 15.56 -0.44 -0.52
C ARG A 434 14.16 -0.54 0.11
N ALA A 435 13.64 0.56 0.64
CA ALA A 435 12.29 0.61 1.19
C ALA A 435 11.24 0.44 0.09
N LEU A 436 11.47 1.01 -1.10
CA LEU A 436 10.65 0.77 -2.29
C LEU A 436 10.64 -0.72 -2.66
N ALA A 437 11.81 -1.35 -2.71
CA ALA A 437 11.90 -2.79 -2.97
C ALA A 437 11.19 -3.62 -1.89
N ALA A 438 11.37 -3.27 -0.60
CA ALA A 438 10.69 -3.95 0.51
C ALA A 438 9.16 -3.82 0.42
N GLY A 439 8.64 -2.62 0.17
CA GLY A 439 7.21 -2.39 -0.02
C GLY A 439 6.64 -3.12 -1.24
N SER A 440 7.36 -3.11 -2.36
CA SER A 440 6.99 -3.86 -3.57
C SER A 440 6.92 -5.36 -3.32
N LEU A 441 7.93 -5.93 -2.67
CA LEU A 441 7.95 -7.36 -2.30
C LEU A 441 6.85 -7.71 -1.30
N ALA A 442 6.49 -6.81 -0.38
CA ALA A 442 5.38 -6.99 0.55
C ALA A 442 4.03 -7.06 -0.17
N ASN A 443 3.81 -6.19 -1.17
CA ASN A 443 2.60 -6.24 -1.99
C ASN A 443 2.55 -7.48 -2.87
N LEU A 444 3.67 -7.87 -3.49
CA LEU A 444 3.76 -9.13 -4.25
C LEU A 444 3.52 -10.35 -3.36
N MET A 445 3.98 -10.34 -2.12
CA MET A 445 3.70 -11.39 -1.15
C MET A 445 2.20 -11.47 -0.83
N SER A 446 1.53 -10.33 -0.60
CA SER A 446 0.08 -10.29 -0.42
C SER A 446 -0.65 -10.86 -1.65
N ALA A 447 -0.20 -10.49 -2.86
CA ALA A 447 -0.76 -10.99 -4.11
C ALA A 447 -0.51 -12.50 -4.33
N ALA A 448 0.68 -13.00 -3.99
CA ALA A 448 1.00 -14.43 -4.05
C ALA A 448 0.15 -15.26 -3.08
N LEU A 449 -0.07 -14.75 -1.86
CA LEU A 449 -0.98 -15.36 -0.88
C LEU A 449 -2.44 -15.30 -1.37
N ALA A 450 -2.86 -14.21 -2.01
CA ALA A 450 -4.16 -14.14 -2.66
C ALA A 450 -4.27 -15.17 -3.78
N GLY A 451 -3.26 -15.30 -4.65
CA GLY A 451 -3.18 -16.33 -5.67
C GLY A 451 -3.25 -17.75 -5.13
N LEU A 452 -2.73 -17.99 -3.91
CA LEU A 452 -2.79 -19.28 -3.24
C LEU A 452 -4.18 -19.59 -2.68
N PHE A 453 -4.87 -18.58 -2.11
CA PHE A 453 -6.11 -18.78 -1.36
C PHE A 453 -7.39 -18.43 -2.10
N LEU A 454 -7.34 -17.67 -3.19
CA LEU A 454 -8.50 -17.42 -4.03
C LEU A 454 -9.01 -18.71 -4.69
N PRO A 455 -10.33 -18.90 -4.85
CA PRO A 455 -10.88 -20.02 -5.62
C PRO A 455 -10.44 -19.94 -7.09
N TYR A 456 -10.42 -21.12 -7.73
CA TYR A 456 -10.09 -21.26 -9.17
C TYR A 456 -11.34 -21.14 -10.01
#